data_0e38b6c79f3ec5a2bb1831d9fc4e0a8c
#
_entry.id   0e38b6c79f3ec5a2bb1831d9fc4e0a8c
#
_cell.length_a   1.000
_cell.length_b   1.000
_cell.length_c   1.000
_cell.angle_alpha   90.00
_cell.angle_beta   90.00
_cell.angle_gamma   90.00
#
_symmetry.space_group_name_H-M   'P 1'
#
loop_
_entity.id
_entity.type
_entity.pdbx_description
1 polymer ?
#
loop_
_entity_poly.entity_id
_entity_poly.type
_entity_poly.pdbx_seq_one_letter_code
_entity_poly.pdbx_strand_id
1 'polypeptide(L)'
;SVFPAADIMKEGKRILVSHPGASYGSFITKEDLSIKDAIEIVEELNGYAIREGFDGIQMTIPPSFYSNRVSNYVEYALLSSGFDYFRREVTSTLTIGEKEDDILNKFKSSHQRAVKRSQNLGVEVKITNKVDEFFSILETNLKIRHDVKPTHTINELKTLITLFPEEINVFGAFYNHQMIAGVLNIIVKEGVALAFY
;
A
#
# COMPACT_ATOMS: atom_id res chain seq x y z
N SER A 1 -12.17 16.92 8.48
CA SER A 1 -11.28 15.75 8.57
C SER A 1 -11.97 14.61 9.30
N VAL A 2 -11.62 13.38 8.97
CA VAL A 2 -12.08 12.16 9.64
C VAL A 2 -10.85 11.34 10.00
N PHE A 3 -10.88 10.69 11.16
CA PHE A 3 -9.83 9.77 11.62
C PHE A 3 -10.45 8.40 11.90
N PRO A 4 -10.55 7.51 10.91
CA PRO A 4 -11.07 6.15 11.11
C PRO A 4 -10.11 5.36 12.00
N ALA A 5 -10.61 4.88 13.12
CA ALA A 5 -9.80 4.15 14.10
C ALA A 5 -10.64 3.13 14.87
N ALA A 6 -9.97 2.16 15.47
CA ALA A 6 -10.56 1.20 16.39
C ALA A 6 -9.89 1.28 17.76
N ASP A 7 -10.68 0.96 18.78
CA ASP A 7 -10.27 0.78 20.16
C ASP A 7 -9.70 -0.64 20.31
N ILE A 8 -8.41 -0.76 20.55
CA ILE A 8 -7.70 -2.04 20.60
C ILE A 8 -6.91 -2.17 21.90
N MET A 9 -7.12 -3.29 22.60
CA MET A 9 -6.28 -3.65 23.76
C MET A 9 -4.97 -4.29 23.27
N LYS A 10 -3.82 -3.68 23.61
CA LYS A 10 -2.48 -4.19 23.32
C LYS A 10 -1.65 -4.21 24.61
N GLU A 11 -1.23 -5.37 25.03
CA GLU A 11 -0.38 -5.53 26.24
C GLU A 11 -0.94 -4.82 27.50
N GLY A 12 -2.25 -4.88 27.68
CA GLY A 12 -2.94 -4.25 28.80
C GLY A 12 -3.18 -2.74 28.66
N LYS A 13 -2.81 -2.13 27.52
CA LYS A 13 -3.04 -0.72 27.20
C LYS A 13 -4.16 -0.59 26.19
N ARG A 14 -4.98 0.44 26.35
CA ARG A 14 -6.09 0.79 25.46
C ARG A 14 -5.58 1.76 24.39
N ILE A 15 -5.41 1.28 23.17
CA ILE A 15 -4.79 2.03 22.10
C ILE A 15 -5.81 2.37 21.00
N LEU A 16 -5.88 3.63 20.61
CA LEU A 16 -6.62 4.09 19.45
C LEU A 16 -5.78 3.83 18.18
N VAL A 17 -6.15 2.80 17.41
CA VAL A 17 -5.37 2.38 16.23
C VAL A 17 -6.08 2.82 14.95
N SER A 18 -5.42 3.65 14.15
CA SER A 18 -5.96 4.06 12.85
C SER A 18 -5.91 2.91 11.84
N HIS A 19 -7.01 2.68 11.13
CA HIS A 19 -7.16 1.73 10.02
C HIS A 19 -6.53 0.36 10.32
N PRO A 20 -6.92 -0.34 11.40
CA PRO A 20 -6.34 -1.64 11.71
C PRO A 20 -6.58 -2.63 10.56
N GLY A 21 -5.51 -3.32 10.16
CA GLY A 21 -5.54 -4.24 9.01
C GLY A 21 -5.22 -3.61 7.66
N ALA A 22 -5.18 -2.29 7.54
CA ALA A 22 -4.73 -1.60 6.34
C ALA A 22 -3.22 -1.32 6.37
N SER A 23 -2.61 -1.19 5.19
CA SER A 23 -1.18 -0.86 5.07
C SER A 23 -0.85 0.52 5.62
N TYR A 24 -1.75 1.46 5.46
CA TYR A 24 -1.62 2.85 5.91
C TYR A 24 -2.93 3.33 6.54
N GLY A 25 -2.80 4.30 7.42
CA GLY A 25 -3.93 4.95 8.05
C GLY A 25 -3.53 6.25 8.70
N SER A 26 -4.33 7.28 8.51
CA SER A 26 -4.14 8.61 9.05
C SER A 26 -5.44 9.39 8.94
N PHE A 27 -5.37 10.71 8.98
CA PHE A 27 -6.49 11.59 8.71
C PHE A 27 -6.92 11.50 7.24
N ILE A 28 -8.22 11.44 7.01
CA ILE A 28 -8.84 11.60 5.70
C ILE A 28 -9.36 13.04 5.62
N THR A 29 -8.88 13.80 4.66
CA THR A 29 -9.24 15.19 4.46
C THR A 29 -9.82 15.39 3.07
N LYS A 30 -10.80 16.29 2.96
CA LYS A 30 -11.39 16.63 1.66
C LYS A 30 -10.45 17.49 0.82
N GLU A 31 -9.67 18.33 1.48
CA GLU A 31 -8.74 19.28 0.87
C GLU A 31 -7.36 19.14 1.50
N ASP A 32 -6.35 19.68 0.84
CA ASP A 32 -5.00 19.73 1.37
C ASP A 32 -4.98 20.57 2.66
N LEU A 33 -4.29 20.05 3.67
CA LEU A 33 -4.14 20.74 4.94
C LEU A 33 -3.10 21.85 4.85
N SER A 34 -3.39 22.99 5.52
CA SER A 34 -2.33 23.90 5.90
C SER A 34 -1.57 23.35 7.12
N ILE A 35 -0.42 23.93 7.43
CA ILE A 35 0.33 23.55 8.64
C ILE A 35 -0.48 23.82 9.92
N LYS A 36 -1.28 24.91 9.93
CA LYS A 36 -2.16 25.26 11.04
C LYS A 36 -3.25 24.20 11.23
N ASP A 37 -3.93 23.82 10.13
CA ASP A 37 -4.98 22.79 10.19
C ASP A 37 -4.40 21.44 10.63
N ALA A 38 -3.18 21.09 10.18
CA ALA A 38 -2.52 19.86 10.61
C ALA A 38 -2.23 19.84 12.11
N ILE A 39 -1.81 20.96 12.69
CA ILE A 39 -1.61 21.10 14.14
C ILE A 39 -2.94 20.97 14.88
N GLU A 40 -3.96 21.71 14.46
CA GLU A 40 -5.27 21.71 15.09
C GLU A 40 -5.93 20.31 15.13
N ILE A 41 -5.89 19.56 14.02
CA ILE A 41 -6.48 18.21 13.98
C ILE A 41 -5.72 17.21 14.85
N VAL A 42 -4.38 17.35 15.00
CA VAL A 42 -3.60 16.50 15.89
C VAL A 42 -3.86 16.84 17.35
N GLU A 43 -3.99 18.14 17.70
CA GLU A 43 -4.36 18.55 19.04
C GLU A 43 -5.77 18.06 19.41
N GLU A 44 -6.73 18.14 18.50
CA GLU A 44 -8.08 17.60 18.70
C GLU A 44 -8.06 16.09 18.92
N LEU A 45 -7.27 15.35 18.14
CA LEU A 45 -7.12 13.91 18.27
C LEU A 45 -6.52 13.53 19.65
N ASN A 46 -5.47 14.25 20.08
CA ASN A 46 -4.88 14.06 21.42
C ASN A 46 -5.90 14.37 22.53
N GLY A 47 -6.61 15.49 22.41
CA GLY A 47 -7.65 15.86 23.36
C GLY A 47 -8.79 14.82 23.43
N TYR A 48 -9.17 14.26 22.31
CA TYR A 48 -10.14 13.16 22.26
C TYR A 48 -9.60 11.91 22.97
N ALA A 49 -8.40 11.46 22.63
CA ALA A 49 -7.81 10.27 23.23
C ALA A 49 -7.68 10.37 24.75
N ILE A 50 -7.27 11.54 25.27
CA ILE A 50 -7.18 11.79 26.70
C ILE A 50 -8.56 11.73 27.37
N ARG A 51 -9.58 12.40 26.80
CA ARG A 51 -10.95 12.41 27.36
C ARG A 51 -11.57 11.00 27.40
N GLU A 52 -11.31 10.20 26.39
CA GLU A 52 -11.84 8.84 26.28
C GLU A 52 -11.01 7.78 27.03
N GLY A 53 -9.90 8.18 27.66
CA GLY A 53 -9.06 7.32 28.50
C GLY A 53 -8.23 6.32 27.67
N PHE A 54 -7.76 6.71 26.50
CA PHE A 54 -6.78 5.92 25.74
C PHE A 54 -5.37 6.12 26.33
N ASP A 55 -4.60 5.05 26.39
CA ASP A 55 -3.20 5.08 26.81
C ASP A 55 -2.26 5.53 25.68
N GLY A 56 -2.74 5.52 24.43
CA GLY A 56 -1.96 5.94 23.28
C GLY A 56 -2.74 5.89 21.97
N ILE A 57 -2.13 6.47 20.94
CA ILE A 57 -2.63 6.50 19.57
C ILE A 57 -1.57 5.86 18.67
N GLN A 58 -1.98 5.00 17.77
CA GLN A 58 -1.09 4.39 16.79
C GLN A 58 -1.65 4.58 15.38
N MET A 59 -0.80 5.03 14.44
CA MET A 59 -1.14 5.12 13.03
C MET A 59 0.08 4.82 12.15
N THR A 60 -0.16 4.37 10.92
CA THR A 60 0.87 4.18 9.89
C THR A 60 0.65 5.22 8.81
N ILE A 61 1.42 6.30 8.83
CA ILE A 61 1.26 7.41 7.89
C ILE A 61 1.57 6.93 6.46
N PRO A 62 0.71 7.24 5.48
CA PRO A 62 1.01 6.93 4.08
C PRO A 62 2.23 7.72 3.59
N PRO A 63 2.99 7.19 2.62
CA PRO A 63 4.07 7.95 1.98
C PRO A 63 3.56 9.27 1.41
N SER A 64 4.33 10.33 1.55
CA SER A 64 3.90 11.70 1.18
C SER A 64 3.51 11.84 -0.30
N PHE A 65 4.10 11.03 -1.18
CA PHE A 65 3.77 11.03 -2.62
C PHE A 65 2.40 10.39 -2.94
N TYR A 66 1.70 9.79 -1.96
CA TYR A 66 0.30 9.36 -2.12
C TYR A 66 -0.68 10.54 -2.00
N SER A 67 -0.29 11.61 -1.35
CA SER A 67 -1.10 12.82 -1.25
C SER A 67 -1.10 13.61 -2.56
N ASN A 68 -2.17 14.35 -2.84
CA ASN A 68 -2.25 15.24 -4.01
C ASN A 68 -1.16 16.31 -3.93
N ARG A 69 -0.99 16.89 -2.77
CA ARG A 69 0.11 17.80 -2.47
C ARG A 69 1.14 17.09 -1.57
N VAL A 70 2.36 16.95 -2.05
CA VAL A 70 3.46 16.41 -1.25
C VAL A 70 3.77 17.37 -0.11
N SER A 71 3.52 16.93 1.13
CA SER A 71 3.84 17.70 2.34
C SER A 71 4.13 16.75 3.51
N ASN A 72 4.81 17.25 4.54
CA ASN A 72 5.02 16.55 5.79
C ASN A 72 4.31 17.23 6.98
N TYR A 73 3.27 18.01 6.71
CA TYR A 73 2.60 18.81 7.75
C TYR A 73 1.99 17.97 8.86
N VAL A 74 1.34 16.84 8.51
CA VAL A 74 0.78 15.92 9.50
C VAL A 74 1.90 15.26 10.33
N GLU A 75 2.98 14.81 9.68
CA GLU A 75 4.13 14.22 10.38
C GLU A 75 4.77 15.23 11.34
N TYR A 76 4.97 16.48 10.89
CA TYR A 76 5.47 17.55 11.73
C TYR A 76 4.56 17.83 12.92
N ALA A 77 3.25 17.94 12.69
CA ALA A 77 2.27 18.19 13.75
C ALA A 77 2.24 17.07 14.79
N LEU A 78 2.30 15.81 14.36
CA LEU A 78 2.38 14.65 15.25
C LEU A 78 3.64 14.73 16.13
N LEU A 79 4.81 14.89 15.53
CA LEU A 79 6.09 14.98 16.29
C LEU A 79 6.10 16.16 17.26
N SER A 80 5.57 17.32 16.85
CA SER A 80 5.45 18.51 17.70
C SER A 80 4.48 18.31 18.88
N SER A 81 3.55 17.39 18.75
CA SER A 81 2.53 17.05 19.76
C SER A 81 2.90 15.83 20.63
N GLY A 82 4.15 15.40 20.61
CA GLY A 82 4.68 14.36 21.47
C GLY A 82 4.57 12.93 20.95
N PHE A 83 4.26 12.76 19.66
CA PHE A 83 4.35 11.44 19.02
C PHE A 83 5.80 11.10 18.70
N ASP A 84 6.10 9.80 18.74
CA ASP A 84 7.38 9.24 18.31
C ASP A 84 7.21 8.15 17.26
N TYR A 85 8.29 7.88 16.51
CA TYR A 85 8.30 6.76 15.58
C TYR A 85 8.38 5.43 16.32
N PHE A 86 7.29 4.68 16.29
CA PHE A 86 7.27 3.30 16.76
C PHE A 86 8.03 2.36 15.80
N ARG A 87 7.90 2.60 14.48
CA ARG A 87 8.58 1.84 13.42
C ARG A 87 8.78 2.73 12.19
N ARG A 88 9.91 2.58 11.54
CA ARG A 88 10.18 3.20 10.24
C ARG A 88 10.58 2.13 9.25
N GLU A 89 10.00 2.17 8.07
CA GLU A 89 10.28 1.25 6.96
C GLU A 89 10.81 2.01 5.75
N VAL A 90 11.59 1.32 4.93
CA VAL A 90 12.13 1.88 3.69
C VAL A 90 11.25 1.42 2.54
N THR A 91 10.72 2.36 1.79
CA THR A 91 9.96 2.11 0.56
C THR A 91 10.83 2.43 -0.65
N SER A 92 10.83 1.52 -1.63
CA SER A 92 11.48 1.75 -2.92
C SER A 92 10.45 2.26 -3.93
N THR A 93 10.78 3.33 -4.63
CA THR A 93 9.95 3.87 -5.70
C THR A 93 10.67 3.80 -7.03
N LEU A 94 9.93 3.54 -8.09
CA LEU A 94 10.40 3.59 -9.47
C LEU A 94 9.64 4.69 -10.20
N THR A 95 10.36 5.73 -10.62
CA THR A 95 9.78 6.74 -11.51
C THR A 95 9.66 6.15 -12.92
N ILE A 96 8.43 6.06 -13.42
CA ILE A 96 8.12 5.56 -14.76
C ILE A 96 8.19 6.74 -15.72
N GLY A 97 9.03 6.65 -16.76
CA GLY A 97 9.09 7.64 -17.84
C GLY A 97 7.96 7.42 -18.86
N GLU A 98 7.86 8.34 -19.81
CA GLU A 98 6.83 8.28 -20.87
C GLU A 98 7.06 7.15 -21.90
N LYS A 99 8.28 6.63 -21.99
CA LYS A 99 8.67 5.60 -22.95
C LYS A 99 8.96 4.28 -22.26
N GLU A 100 8.49 3.19 -22.83
CA GLU A 100 8.70 1.83 -22.32
C GLU A 100 10.19 1.48 -22.20
N ASP A 101 11.00 1.85 -23.16
CA ASP A 101 12.46 1.63 -23.15
C ASP A 101 13.15 2.33 -21.95
N ASP A 102 12.63 3.46 -21.47
CA ASP A 102 13.19 4.16 -20.32
C ASP A 102 13.06 3.36 -19.03
N ILE A 103 12.01 2.55 -18.92
CA ILE A 103 11.78 1.67 -17.77
C ILE A 103 12.78 0.53 -17.78
N LEU A 104 12.93 -0.14 -18.91
CA LEU A 104 13.84 -1.27 -19.06
C LEU A 104 15.30 -0.87 -18.79
N ASN A 105 15.69 0.33 -19.22
CA ASN A 105 17.03 0.87 -19.01
C ASN A 105 17.36 1.14 -17.52
N LYS A 106 16.35 1.29 -16.65
CA LYS A 106 16.54 1.45 -15.20
C LYS A 106 16.84 0.13 -14.50
N PHE A 107 16.59 -1.02 -15.13
CA PHE A 107 16.89 -2.31 -14.56
C PHE A 107 18.39 -2.65 -14.66
N LYS A 108 18.87 -3.44 -13.70
CA LYS A 108 20.20 -4.05 -13.82
C LYS A 108 20.28 -4.91 -15.08
N SER A 109 21.46 -4.97 -15.71
CA SER A 109 21.66 -5.69 -16.98
C SER A 109 21.24 -7.18 -16.92
N SER A 110 21.34 -7.81 -15.75
CA SER A 110 20.84 -9.18 -15.54
C SER A 110 19.31 -9.27 -15.71
N HIS A 111 18.57 -8.31 -15.16
CA HIS A 111 17.11 -8.24 -15.26
C HIS A 111 16.65 -7.86 -16.67
N GLN A 112 17.34 -6.93 -17.33
CA GLN A 112 17.06 -6.60 -18.74
C GLN A 112 17.19 -7.86 -19.63
N ARG A 113 18.27 -8.65 -19.43
CA ARG A 113 18.48 -9.92 -20.16
C ARG A 113 17.38 -10.94 -19.85
N ALA A 114 16.94 -11.03 -18.58
CA ALA A 114 15.86 -11.93 -18.19
C ALA A 114 14.54 -11.57 -18.87
N VAL A 115 14.17 -10.28 -18.87
CA VAL A 115 12.97 -9.77 -19.57
C VAL A 115 13.02 -10.11 -21.05
N LYS A 116 14.10 -9.75 -21.75
CA LYS A 116 14.28 -10.06 -23.18
C LYS A 116 14.22 -11.57 -23.48
N ARG A 117 14.81 -12.39 -22.60
CA ARG A 117 14.75 -13.84 -22.75
C ARG A 117 13.32 -14.36 -22.60
N SER A 118 12.56 -13.86 -21.61
CA SER A 118 11.16 -14.27 -21.41
C SER A 118 10.29 -13.88 -22.59
N GLN A 119 10.46 -12.68 -23.15
CA GLN A 119 9.78 -12.24 -24.36
C GLN A 119 10.08 -13.15 -25.56
N ASN A 120 11.37 -13.48 -25.77
CA ASN A 120 11.80 -14.38 -26.85
C ASN A 120 11.27 -15.81 -26.70
N LEU A 121 10.99 -16.25 -25.48
CA LEU A 121 10.35 -17.53 -25.19
C LEU A 121 8.84 -17.51 -25.39
N GLY A 122 8.24 -16.37 -25.71
CA GLY A 122 6.80 -16.23 -25.94
C GLY A 122 6.00 -16.01 -24.65
N VAL A 123 6.62 -15.50 -23.59
CA VAL A 123 5.87 -15.07 -22.40
C VAL A 123 5.13 -13.77 -22.71
N GLU A 124 3.82 -13.79 -22.53
CA GLU A 124 2.92 -12.64 -22.69
C GLU A 124 2.50 -12.11 -21.33
N VAL A 125 2.51 -10.78 -21.17
CA VAL A 125 2.00 -10.12 -19.97
C VAL A 125 0.75 -9.34 -20.32
N LYS A 126 -0.33 -9.54 -19.57
CA LYS A 126 -1.60 -8.83 -19.78
C LYS A 126 -2.41 -8.71 -18.49
N ILE A 127 -3.30 -7.71 -18.46
CA ILE A 127 -4.32 -7.60 -17.43
C ILE A 127 -5.28 -8.78 -17.58
N THR A 128 -5.69 -9.35 -16.46
CA THR A 128 -6.51 -10.56 -16.44
C THR A 128 -7.48 -10.58 -15.27
N ASN A 129 -8.60 -11.28 -15.47
CA ASN A 129 -9.60 -11.57 -14.42
C ASN A 129 -9.40 -12.96 -13.79
N LYS A 130 -8.31 -13.65 -14.11
CA LYS A 130 -7.99 -14.98 -13.56
C LYS A 130 -7.44 -14.90 -12.12
N VAL A 131 -8.22 -14.32 -11.24
CA VAL A 131 -7.83 -14.05 -9.84
C VAL A 131 -7.51 -15.32 -9.08
N ASP A 132 -8.24 -16.43 -9.34
CA ASP A 132 -7.99 -17.72 -8.68
C ASP A 132 -6.62 -18.32 -9.08
N GLU A 133 -6.26 -18.25 -10.37
CA GLU A 133 -4.94 -18.72 -10.84
C GLU A 133 -3.82 -17.87 -10.22
N PHE A 134 -3.97 -16.55 -10.22
CA PHE A 134 -3.04 -15.62 -9.58
C PHE A 134 -2.89 -15.93 -8.08
N PHE A 135 -4.00 -16.10 -7.35
CA PHE A 135 -3.97 -16.34 -5.92
C PHE A 135 -3.27 -17.66 -5.56
N SER A 136 -3.48 -18.70 -6.33
CA SER A 136 -2.80 -20.00 -6.16
C SER A 136 -1.28 -19.87 -6.31
N ILE A 137 -0.82 -19.08 -7.31
CA ILE A 137 0.60 -18.78 -7.49
C ILE A 137 1.15 -17.99 -6.29
N LEU A 138 0.41 -16.97 -5.84
CA LEU A 138 0.78 -16.15 -4.69
C LEU A 138 0.94 -16.98 -3.41
N GLU A 139 -0.07 -17.82 -3.08
CA GLU A 139 -0.01 -18.70 -1.91
C GLU A 139 1.20 -19.64 -1.96
N THR A 140 1.40 -20.28 -3.12
CA THR A 140 2.53 -21.20 -3.33
C THR A 140 3.88 -20.49 -3.14
N ASN A 141 4.01 -19.30 -3.73
CA ASN A 141 5.25 -18.52 -3.66
C ASN A 141 5.55 -18.03 -2.22
N LEU A 142 4.54 -17.50 -1.53
CA LEU A 142 4.67 -17.06 -0.13
C LEU A 142 4.98 -18.22 0.81
N LYS A 143 4.35 -19.37 0.60
CA LYS A 143 4.63 -20.58 1.38
C LYS A 143 6.07 -21.06 1.20
N ILE A 144 6.54 -21.13 -0.05
CA ILE A 144 7.90 -21.63 -0.36
C ILE A 144 8.99 -20.68 0.14
N ARG A 145 8.78 -19.36 -0.05
CA ARG A 145 9.83 -18.36 0.22
C ARG A 145 9.87 -17.87 1.65
N HIS A 146 8.71 -17.78 2.29
CA HIS A 146 8.58 -17.09 3.56
C HIS A 146 7.84 -17.89 4.63
N ASP A 147 7.28 -19.05 4.27
CA ASP A 147 6.43 -19.89 5.14
C ASP A 147 5.24 -19.12 5.75
N VAL A 148 4.66 -18.21 4.97
CA VAL A 148 3.50 -17.39 5.35
C VAL A 148 2.37 -17.54 4.36
N LYS A 149 1.16 -17.09 4.76
CA LYS A 149 -0.02 -16.97 3.89
C LYS A 149 -0.20 -15.52 3.43
N PRO A 150 -0.92 -15.28 2.31
CA PRO A 150 -1.36 -13.93 1.97
C PRO A 150 -2.15 -13.28 3.11
N THR A 151 -2.06 -11.96 3.24
CA THR A 151 -2.80 -11.18 4.24
C THR A 151 -4.31 -11.26 4.02
N HIS A 152 -4.75 -11.30 2.76
CA HIS A 152 -6.15 -11.42 2.37
C HIS A 152 -6.46 -12.83 1.95
N THR A 153 -7.70 -13.26 2.18
CA THR A 153 -8.27 -14.46 1.57
C THR A 153 -8.63 -14.17 0.10
N ILE A 154 -8.82 -15.22 -0.69
CA ILE A 154 -9.25 -15.09 -2.08
C ILE A 154 -10.61 -14.35 -2.21
N ASN A 155 -11.54 -14.57 -1.27
CA ASN A 155 -12.83 -13.91 -1.29
C ASN A 155 -12.74 -12.42 -0.97
N GLU A 156 -11.90 -12.03 -0.01
CA GLU A 156 -11.62 -10.63 0.29
C GLU A 156 -10.98 -9.95 -0.92
N LEU A 157 -10.02 -10.59 -1.57
CA LEU A 157 -9.37 -10.05 -2.76
C LEU A 157 -10.37 -9.83 -3.92
N LYS A 158 -11.25 -10.82 -4.18
CA LYS A 158 -12.31 -10.70 -5.18
C LYS A 158 -13.29 -9.57 -4.83
N THR A 159 -13.62 -9.43 -3.57
CA THR A 159 -14.49 -8.34 -3.09
C THR A 159 -13.82 -6.98 -3.34
N LEU A 160 -12.54 -6.83 -3.01
CA LEU A 160 -11.80 -5.59 -3.26
C LEU A 160 -11.76 -5.25 -4.75
N ILE A 161 -11.45 -6.22 -5.63
CA ILE A 161 -11.45 -6.01 -7.08
C ILE A 161 -12.84 -5.61 -7.59
N THR A 162 -13.90 -6.17 -7.02
CA THR A 162 -15.28 -5.82 -7.40
C THR A 162 -15.67 -4.40 -6.94
N LEU A 163 -15.20 -3.99 -5.78
CA LEU A 163 -15.47 -2.64 -5.24
C LEU A 163 -14.66 -1.54 -5.93
N PHE A 164 -13.45 -1.87 -6.41
CA PHE A 164 -12.49 -0.94 -6.99
C PHE A 164 -11.96 -1.46 -8.34
N PRO A 165 -12.84 -1.64 -9.36
CA PRO A 165 -12.47 -2.28 -10.62
C PRO A 165 -11.52 -1.45 -11.48
N GLU A 166 -11.50 -0.13 -11.31
CA GLU A 166 -10.62 0.77 -12.05
C GLU A 166 -9.23 0.89 -11.38
N GLU A 167 -9.19 0.72 -10.05
CA GLU A 167 -7.98 0.92 -9.25
C GLU A 167 -7.18 -0.38 -9.04
N ILE A 168 -7.82 -1.54 -9.02
CA ILE A 168 -7.15 -2.81 -8.71
C ILE A 168 -7.04 -3.67 -9.97
N ASN A 169 -5.80 -3.89 -10.41
CA ASN A 169 -5.51 -4.65 -11.61
C ASN A 169 -4.58 -5.84 -11.31
N VAL A 170 -4.93 -7.00 -11.86
CA VAL A 170 -4.05 -8.18 -11.86
C VAL A 170 -3.37 -8.29 -13.21
N PHE A 171 -2.05 -8.20 -13.24
CA PHE A 171 -1.21 -8.49 -14.39
C PHE A 171 -0.73 -9.93 -14.30
N GLY A 172 -1.10 -10.76 -15.26
CA GLY A 172 -0.65 -12.14 -15.38
C GLY A 172 0.41 -12.28 -16.47
N ALA A 173 1.47 -13.03 -16.20
CA ALA A 173 2.43 -13.50 -17.18
C ALA A 173 2.04 -14.91 -17.61
N PHE A 174 1.89 -15.13 -18.91
CA PHE A 174 1.41 -16.38 -19.50
C PHE A 174 2.46 -17.01 -20.42
N TYR A 175 2.61 -18.33 -20.28
CA TYR A 175 3.40 -19.15 -21.20
C TYR A 175 2.57 -20.38 -21.58
N ASN A 176 2.43 -20.66 -22.88
CA ASN A 176 1.57 -21.73 -23.39
C ASN A 176 0.15 -21.69 -22.77
N HIS A 177 -0.47 -20.50 -22.73
CA HIS A 177 -1.81 -20.24 -22.18
C HIS A 177 -1.97 -20.47 -20.66
N GLN A 178 -0.91 -20.86 -19.96
CA GLN A 178 -0.90 -21.05 -18.51
C GLN A 178 -0.30 -19.81 -17.83
N MET A 179 -0.93 -19.32 -16.77
CA MET A 179 -0.34 -18.26 -15.94
C MET A 179 0.83 -18.84 -15.15
N ILE A 180 2.00 -18.22 -15.28
CA ILE A 180 3.25 -18.64 -14.61
C ILE A 180 3.72 -17.66 -13.55
N ALA A 181 3.21 -16.44 -13.59
CA ALA A 181 3.48 -15.40 -12.60
C ALA A 181 2.39 -14.33 -12.66
N GLY A 182 2.31 -13.50 -11.63
CA GLY A 182 1.39 -12.37 -11.62
C GLY A 182 1.80 -11.32 -10.60
N VAL A 183 1.26 -10.11 -10.80
CA VAL A 183 1.38 -8.98 -9.87
C VAL A 183 0.01 -8.34 -9.75
N LEU A 184 -0.41 -8.04 -8.52
CA LEU A 184 -1.57 -7.22 -8.25
C LEU A 184 -1.11 -5.79 -7.97
N ASN A 185 -1.59 -4.85 -8.77
CA ASN A 185 -1.33 -3.43 -8.60
C ASN A 185 -2.58 -2.71 -8.10
N ILE A 186 -2.36 -1.72 -7.25
CA ILE A 186 -3.39 -0.79 -6.79
C ILE A 186 -3.02 0.60 -7.29
N ILE A 187 -3.90 1.23 -8.05
CA ILE A 187 -3.78 2.64 -8.42
C ILE A 187 -4.20 3.47 -7.20
N VAL A 188 -3.22 4.07 -6.54
CA VAL A 188 -3.46 4.83 -5.31
C VAL A 188 -4.04 6.21 -5.65
N LYS A 189 -3.56 6.79 -6.71
CA LYS A 189 -4.05 8.03 -7.33
C LYS A 189 -3.52 8.12 -8.76
N GLU A 190 -3.93 9.15 -9.51
CA GLU A 190 -3.36 9.45 -10.82
C GLU A 190 -1.83 9.53 -10.75
N GLY A 191 -1.15 8.77 -11.58
CA GLY A 191 0.30 8.70 -11.67
C GLY A 191 1.01 7.91 -10.57
N VAL A 192 0.30 7.28 -9.63
CA VAL A 192 0.89 6.47 -8.56
C VAL A 192 0.24 5.11 -8.46
N ALA A 193 1.02 4.06 -8.72
CA ALA A 193 0.60 2.68 -8.54
C ALA A 193 1.46 1.97 -7.48
N LEU A 194 0.81 1.13 -6.68
CA LEU A 194 1.43 0.27 -5.68
C LEU A 194 1.44 -1.17 -6.22
N ALA A 195 2.62 -1.79 -6.34
CA ALA A 195 2.73 -3.24 -6.49
C ALA A 195 2.45 -3.86 -5.11
N PHE A 196 1.26 -4.45 -4.96
CA PHE A 196 0.76 -4.86 -3.65
C PHE A 196 1.05 -6.34 -3.35
N TYR A 197 0.91 -7.21 -4.37
CA TYR A 197 1.26 -8.63 -4.33
C TYR A 197 2.09 -9.02 -5.53
#